data_eb0678de3df6bba16bf94df0dc856bc2
#
_entry.id   eb0678de3df6bba16bf94df0dc856bc2
#
_cell.length_a   1.000
_cell.length_b   1.000
_cell.length_c   1.000
_cell.angle_alpha   90.00
_cell.angle_beta   90.00
_cell.angle_gamma   90.00
#
_symmetry.space_group_name_H-M   'P 1'
#
loop_
_entity.id
_entity.type
_entity.pdbx_description
1 polymer ?
#
loop_
_entity_poly.entity_id
_entity_poly.type
_entity_poly.pdbx_seq_one_letter_code
_entity_poly.pdbx_strand_id
1 'polypeptide(L)'
;MRSEVEKKKAFDRKYLKKGLIAGIDEAGRGALAGPVVSACVVFDVEDLPDIDVDDSKKLKPQERERLFDLIIRRSIDFSVYAIGPSKIDEMNIRKATSLCMERAFSLLKVSPSVTLIDGDFKPFLPSLTYNIVGGDGKSFVIASASIVAKVVRDRIMAKYDRVFPGYGFSRNKGYGTSEHLKAIERFGVTSIHRKSYMPVYENRRKIGSILEDLVCEQLSDRGFRIVDRNFYTRFGEIDIIAEKDGVLYFVEVRGSKSSIDPADSITYKKKRNLKKAIALYLSKSKLYQREYRTLFVSVLDSGTSPSFEIFEDFIED
;
A
#
# COMPACT_ATOMS: atom_id res chain seq x y z
N MET A 1 -31.59 27.72 16.71
CA MET A 1 -30.81 26.44 16.69
C MET A 1 -29.35 26.79 16.44
N ARG A 2 -28.39 26.25 17.23
CA ARG A 2 -26.98 26.44 16.93
C ARG A 2 -26.66 25.76 15.61
N SER A 3 -25.84 26.37 14.73
CA SER A 3 -25.38 25.74 13.48
C SER A 3 -24.63 24.45 13.81
N GLU A 4 -24.51 23.50 12.85
CA GLU A 4 -23.76 22.25 13.05
C GLU A 4 -22.31 22.55 13.37
N VAL A 5 -21.73 23.59 12.80
CA VAL A 5 -20.36 24.05 13.08
C VAL A 5 -20.21 24.49 14.53
N GLU A 6 -21.15 25.25 15.07
CA GLU A 6 -21.11 25.67 16.48
C GLU A 6 -21.25 24.49 17.45
N LYS A 7 -21.94 23.42 17.07
CA LYS A 7 -21.99 22.19 17.87
C LYS A 7 -20.61 21.51 17.89
N LYS A 8 -19.92 21.45 16.74
CA LYS A 8 -18.56 20.88 16.61
C LYS A 8 -17.54 21.69 17.41
N LYS A 9 -17.58 23.03 17.32
CA LYS A 9 -16.71 23.90 18.14
C LYS A 9 -17.00 23.73 19.64
N ALA A 10 -18.27 23.65 20.03
CA ALA A 10 -18.66 23.39 21.42
C ALA A 10 -18.22 22.02 21.92
N PHE A 11 -18.14 21.02 21.02
CA PHE A 11 -17.60 19.72 21.34
C PHE A 11 -16.10 19.80 21.66
N ASP A 12 -15.29 20.46 20.83
CA ASP A 12 -13.85 20.62 21.05
C ASP A 12 -13.55 21.35 22.35
N ARG A 13 -14.34 22.39 22.70
CA ARG A 13 -14.22 23.14 23.96
C ARG A 13 -14.52 22.31 25.22
N LYS A 14 -15.00 21.07 25.11
CA LYS A 14 -15.10 20.14 26.25
C LYS A 14 -13.75 19.56 26.64
N TYR A 15 -12.84 19.41 25.68
CA TYR A 15 -11.51 18.83 25.88
C TYR A 15 -10.44 19.87 26.25
N LEU A 16 -10.57 21.08 25.75
CA LEU A 16 -9.68 22.18 26.06
C LEU A 16 -10.49 23.48 26.15
N LYS A 17 -10.23 24.31 27.18
CA LYS A 17 -10.90 25.59 27.36
C LYS A 17 -10.09 26.75 26.82
N LYS A 18 -8.75 26.64 26.84
CA LYS A 18 -7.82 27.69 26.47
C LYS A 18 -6.55 27.10 25.88
N GLY A 19 -6.05 27.70 24.80
CA GLY A 19 -4.79 27.35 24.16
C GLY A 19 -4.96 26.48 22.91
N LEU A 20 -3.87 25.81 22.48
CA LEU A 20 -3.82 25.13 21.19
C LEU A 20 -4.41 23.72 21.27
N ILE A 21 -5.34 23.45 20.37
CA ILE A 21 -5.95 22.14 20.15
C ILE A 21 -5.67 21.66 18.73
N ALA A 22 -5.30 20.38 18.58
CA ALA A 22 -5.09 19.74 17.29
C ALA A 22 -6.17 18.73 16.96
N GLY A 23 -6.48 18.59 15.68
CA GLY A 23 -7.25 17.48 15.13
C GLY A 23 -6.39 16.63 14.21
N ILE A 24 -6.53 15.30 14.26
CA ILE A 24 -5.87 14.37 13.35
C ILE A 24 -6.91 13.44 12.72
N ASP A 25 -6.80 13.26 11.41
CA ASP A 25 -7.55 12.28 10.64
C ASP A 25 -6.71 11.75 9.48
N GLU A 26 -7.18 10.64 8.87
CA GLU A 26 -6.53 10.01 7.74
C GLU A 26 -7.45 9.82 6.53
N ALA A 27 -6.83 9.72 5.35
CA ALA A 27 -7.49 9.33 4.12
C ALA A 27 -6.80 8.16 3.45
N GLY A 28 -7.58 7.23 2.90
CA GLY A 28 -7.07 6.18 2.03
C GLY A 28 -6.78 4.84 2.68
N ARG A 29 -7.27 4.53 3.89
CA ARG A 29 -7.05 3.21 4.55
C ARG A 29 -7.53 2.04 3.73
N GLY A 30 -8.78 2.06 3.25
CA GLY A 30 -9.40 0.96 2.51
C GLY A 30 -9.10 0.95 1.01
N ALA A 31 -8.21 1.80 0.50
CA ALA A 31 -7.89 1.84 -0.92
C ALA A 31 -6.94 0.70 -1.31
N LEU A 32 -7.12 0.12 -2.51
CA LEU A 32 -6.25 -0.92 -3.09
C LEU A 32 -4.94 -0.36 -3.63
N ALA A 33 -4.90 0.95 -3.92
CA ALA A 33 -3.74 1.64 -4.47
C ALA A 33 -3.53 3.01 -3.83
N GLY A 34 -2.28 3.48 -3.87
CA GLY A 34 -1.89 4.78 -3.34
C GLY A 34 -1.62 4.79 -1.84
N PRO A 35 -1.18 5.94 -1.31
CA PRO A 35 -0.76 6.08 0.08
C PRO A 35 -1.95 6.12 1.04
N VAL A 36 -1.68 5.87 2.33
CA VAL A 36 -2.44 6.46 3.43
C VAL A 36 -1.86 7.83 3.72
N VAL A 37 -2.73 8.82 3.92
CA VAL A 37 -2.34 10.21 4.19
C VAL A 37 -2.99 10.63 5.49
N SER A 38 -2.23 11.14 6.45
CA SER A 38 -2.75 11.75 7.67
C SER A 38 -2.45 13.24 7.68
N ALA A 39 -3.39 14.02 8.16
CA ALA A 39 -3.22 15.45 8.40
C ALA A 39 -3.40 15.77 9.87
N CYS A 40 -2.64 16.74 10.36
CA CYS A 40 -2.80 17.34 11.66
C CYS A 40 -3.04 18.84 11.48
N VAL A 41 -4.09 19.39 12.08
CA VAL A 41 -4.46 20.81 11.97
C VAL A 41 -4.63 21.40 13.37
N VAL A 42 -4.01 22.55 13.62
CA VAL A 42 -3.97 23.20 14.93
C VAL A 42 -4.69 24.53 14.91
N PHE A 43 -5.55 24.75 15.91
CA PHE A 43 -6.24 26.00 16.13
C PHE A 43 -6.11 26.46 17.59
N ASP A 44 -6.34 27.75 17.84
CA ASP A 44 -6.67 28.20 19.19
C ASP A 44 -8.14 27.87 19.48
N VAL A 45 -8.40 27.17 20.58
CA VAL A 45 -9.75 26.75 20.96
C VAL A 45 -10.64 27.94 21.33
N GLU A 46 -10.05 29.07 21.74
CA GLU A 46 -10.75 30.31 22.08
C GLU A 46 -11.21 31.05 20.81
N ASP A 47 -10.47 30.93 19.69
CA ASP A 47 -10.72 31.61 18.41
C ASP A 47 -10.86 30.59 17.24
N LEU A 48 -11.76 29.63 17.38
CA LEU A 48 -12.08 28.70 16.29
C LEU A 48 -12.78 29.44 15.14
N PRO A 49 -12.23 29.39 13.91
CA PRO A 49 -12.75 30.20 12.80
C PRO A 49 -14.14 29.75 12.36
N ASP A 50 -14.90 30.68 11.76
CA ASP A 50 -16.21 30.39 11.19
C ASP A 50 -16.06 29.79 9.78
N ILE A 51 -15.77 28.49 9.75
CA ILE A 51 -15.63 27.67 8.54
C ILE A 51 -16.64 26.55 8.64
N ASP A 52 -17.48 26.40 7.63
CA ASP A 52 -18.54 25.38 7.60
C ASP A 52 -17.95 24.01 7.23
N VAL A 53 -17.18 23.42 8.17
CA VAL A 53 -16.58 22.09 7.98
C VAL A 53 -17.63 21.00 8.25
N ASP A 54 -17.72 20.02 7.35
CA ASP A 54 -18.50 18.81 7.51
C ASP A 54 -17.66 17.58 7.15
N ASP A 55 -18.22 16.38 7.33
CA ASP A 55 -17.63 15.12 6.88
C ASP A 55 -17.17 15.24 5.43
N SER A 56 -15.87 15.08 5.21
CA SER A 56 -15.23 15.27 3.91
C SER A 56 -15.82 14.39 2.79
N LYS A 57 -16.48 13.28 3.15
CA LYS A 57 -17.14 12.36 2.22
C LYS A 57 -18.46 12.87 1.69
N LYS A 58 -19.14 13.77 2.43
CA LYS A 58 -20.40 14.40 2.03
C LYS A 58 -20.18 15.61 1.11
N LEU A 59 -19.02 16.22 1.16
CA LEU A 59 -18.70 17.43 0.42
C LEU A 59 -18.37 17.12 -1.06
N LYS A 60 -18.78 18.00 -1.97
CA LYS A 60 -18.37 17.98 -3.37
C LYS A 60 -16.86 18.30 -3.50
N PRO A 61 -16.16 17.77 -4.51
CA PRO A 61 -14.72 18.03 -4.67
C PRO A 61 -14.33 19.51 -4.67
N GLN A 62 -15.07 20.35 -5.38
CA GLN A 62 -14.82 21.81 -5.45
C GLN A 62 -14.98 22.47 -4.07
N GLU A 63 -15.96 22.03 -3.29
CA GLU A 63 -16.18 22.56 -1.94
C GLU A 63 -15.07 22.14 -0.98
N ARG A 64 -14.59 20.88 -1.07
CA ARG A 64 -13.43 20.43 -0.29
C ARG A 64 -12.18 21.26 -0.59
N GLU A 65 -11.92 21.57 -1.87
CA GLU A 65 -10.76 22.42 -2.26
C GLU A 65 -10.90 23.82 -1.66
N ARG A 66 -12.08 24.44 -1.74
CA ARG A 66 -12.35 25.75 -1.11
C ARG A 66 -12.14 25.72 0.39
N LEU A 67 -12.66 24.69 1.06
CA LEU A 67 -12.51 24.54 2.52
C LEU A 67 -11.07 24.25 2.91
N PHE A 68 -10.35 23.46 2.11
CA PHE A 68 -8.91 23.23 2.30
C PHE A 68 -8.15 24.55 2.37
N ASP A 69 -8.35 25.43 1.40
CA ASP A 69 -7.66 26.75 1.37
C ASP A 69 -8.02 27.62 2.58
N LEU A 70 -9.28 27.61 3.01
CA LEU A 70 -9.72 28.34 4.20
C LEU A 70 -9.11 27.76 5.48
N ILE A 71 -9.10 26.44 5.64
CA ILE A 71 -8.50 25.75 6.80
C ILE A 71 -7.02 26.11 6.90
N ILE A 72 -6.27 25.96 5.81
CA ILE A 72 -4.81 26.25 5.79
C ILE A 72 -4.51 27.71 6.16
N ARG A 73 -5.32 28.67 5.67
CA ARG A 73 -5.13 30.10 5.96
C ARG A 73 -5.52 30.49 7.37
N ARG A 74 -6.41 29.76 8.02
CA ARG A 74 -6.99 30.11 9.32
C ARG A 74 -6.47 29.25 10.47
N SER A 75 -5.81 28.13 10.17
CA SER A 75 -5.13 27.34 11.19
C SER A 75 -3.85 28.05 11.66
N ILE A 76 -3.48 27.84 12.92
CA ILE A 76 -2.21 28.32 13.47
C ILE A 76 -1.06 27.54 12.87
N ASP A 77 -1.25 26.22 12.71
CA ASP A 77 -0.29 25.34 12.05
C ASP A 77 -1.02 24.14 11.46
N PHE A 78 -0.41 23.53 10.47
CA PHE A 78 -0.88 22.25 9.92
C PHE A 78 0.28 21.45 9.36
N SER A 79 0.08 20.17 9.28
CA SER A 79 1.04 19.26 8.68
C SER A 79 0.34 18.10 8.01
N VAL A 80 1.03 17.49 7.05
CA VAL A 80 0.54 16.30 6.35
C VAL A 80 1.69 15.33 6.16
N TYR A 81 1.42 14.06 6.36
CA TYR A 81 2.36 12.99 6.05
C TYR A 81 1.68 11.89 5.23
N ALA A 82 2.46 11.19 4.40
CA ALA A 82 1.97 10.13 3.56
C ALA A 82 2.87 8.89 3.65
N ILE A 83 2.26 7.72 3.79
CA ILE A 83 2.98 6.43 3.77
C ILE A 83 2.54 5.65 2.54
N GLY A 84 3.53 5.28 1.71
CA GLY A 84 3.31 4.59 0.44
C GLY A 84 2.94 3.12 0.58
N PRO A 85 2.46 2.50 -0.52
CA PRO A 85 1.98 1.11 -0.56
C PRO A 85 3.00 0.09 -0.06
N SER A 86 4.24 0.17 -0.46
CA SER A 86 5.29 -0.78 -0.04
C SER A 86 5.44 -0.83 1.49
N LYS A 87 5.40 0.33 2.16
CA LYS A 87 5.50 0.39 3.62
C LYS A 87 4.23 -0.10 4.30
N ILE A 88 3.06 0.11 3.67
CA ILE A 88 1.78 -0.45 4.13
C ILE A 88 1.82 -1.99 4.07
N ASP A 89 2.32 -2.55 2.97
CA ASP A 89 2.46 -4.01 2.81
C ASP A 89 3.42 -4.63 3.83
N GLU A 90 4.50 -3.88 4.21
CA GLU A 90 5.50 -4.33 5.18
C GLU A 90 4.95 -4.41 6.61
N MET A 91 4.21 -3.37 7.06
CA MET A 91 3.83 -3.23 8.46
C MET A 91 2.34 -3.41 8.77
N ASN A 92 1.50 -3.59 7.79
CA ASN A 92 0.03 -3.52 7.73
C ASN A 92 -0.54 -2.09 7.84
N ILE A 93 -1.81 -1.93 7.41
CA ILE A 93 -2.46 -0.61 7.33
C ILE A 93 -2.67 0.04 8.71
N ARG A 94 -2.95 -0.73 9.77
CA ARG A 94 -3.19 -0.17 11.10
C ARG A 94 -1.93 0.49 11.68
N LYS A 95 -0.80 -0.23 11.59
CA LYS A 95 0.52 0.31 12.02
C LYS A 95 0.95 1.48 11.13
N ALA A 96 0.76 1.36 9.82
CA ALA A 96 1.08 2.43 8.88
C ALA A 96 0.26 3.70 9.15
N THR A 97 -1.03 3.58 9.47
CA THR A 97 -1.88 4.73 9.82
C THR A 97 -1.39 5.39 11.12
N SER A 98 -1.13 4.62 12.19
CA SER A 98 -0.60 5.20 13.45
C SER A 98 0.72 5.93 13.23
N LEU A 99 1.66 5.31 12.51
CA LEU A 99 2.94 5.95 12.17
C LEU A 99 2.74 7.20 11.30
N CYS A 100 1.77 7.19 10.38
CA CYS A 100 1.45 8.34 9.54
C CYS A 100 0.96 9.53 10.39
N MET A 101 0.10 9.27 11.39
CA MET A 101 -0.38 10.27 12.35
C MET A 101 0.76 10.82 13.22
N GLU A 102 1.62 9.95 13.75
CA GLU A 102 2.81 10.34 14.53
C GLU A 102 3.74 11.26 13.72
N ARG A 103 4.01 10.89 12.47
CA ARG A 103 4.85 11.69 11.57
C ARG A 103 4.19 13.01 11.18
N ALA A 104 2.88 13.02 10.92
CA ALA A 104 2.17 14.27 10.69
C ALA A 104 2.28 15.18 11.91
N PHE A 105 2.00 14.67 13.11
CA PHE A 105 2.15 15.45 14.35
C PHE A 105 3.57 15.99 14.54
N SER A 106 4.60 15.17 14.29
CA SER A 106 6.02 15.57 14.49
C SER A 106 6.51 16.66 13.55
N LEU A 107 5.77 16.95 12.46
CA LEU A 107 6.08 18.02 11.53
C LEU A 107 5.49 19.38 11.93
N LEU A 108 4.65 19.42 12.96
CA LEU A 108 4.15 20.69 13.49
C LEU A 108 5.27 21.55 14.05
N LYS A 109 5.15 22.86 13.86
CA LYS A 109 6.06 23.87 14.40
C LYS A 109 5.63 24.35 15.79
N VAL A 110 4.37 24.09 16.16
CA VAL A 110 3.79 24.44 17.45
C VAL A 110 3.43 23.16 18.22
N SER A 111 3.31 23.26 19.54
CA SER A 111 2.99 22.14 20.43
C SER A 111 1.57 22.30 20.96
N PRO A 112 0.57 21.60 20.41
CA PRO A 112 -0.79 21.62 20.94
C PRO A 112 -0.85 20.90 22.29
N SER A 113 -1.62 21.46 23.24
CA SER A 113 -1.83 20.89 24.58
C SER A 113 -2.71 19.66 24.52
N VAL A 114 -3.71 19.65 23.61
CA VAL A 114 -4.65 18.57 23.40
C VAL A 114 -4.72 18.19 21.94
N THR A 115 -4.78 16.88 21.66
CA THR A 115 -4.98 16.32 20.31
C THR A 115 -6.19 15.41 20.28
N LEU A 116 -7.14 15.70 19.38
CA LEU A 116 -8.28 14.85 19.10
C LEU A 116 -7.99 14.04 17.82
N ILE A 117 -8.19 12.72 17.88
CA ILE A 117 -7.89 11.80 16.78
C ILE A 117 -9.18 11.10 16.35
N ASP A 118 -9.44 11.02 15.03
CA ASP A 118 -10.52 10.18 14.55
C ASP A 118 -10.25 8.69 14.75
N GLY A 119 -11.27 7.96 15.17
CA GLY A 119 -11.19 6.50 15.29
C GLY A 119 -10.56 5.99 16.60
N ASP A 120 -10.03 4.75 16.56
CA ASP A 120 -9.52 3.99 17.70
C ASP A 120 -7.99 3.80 17.67
N PHE A 121 -7.27 4.68 16.99
CA PHE A 121 -5.81 4.62 16.88
C PHE A 121 -5.12 5.05 18.17
N LYS A 122 -3.93 4.51 18.39
CA LYS A 122 -3.09 4.87 19.55
C LYS A 122 -1.69 5.27 19.05
N PRO A 123 -1.57 6.39 18.30
CA PRO A 123 -0.25 6.92 17.97
C PRO A 123 0.41 7.44 19.26
N PHE A 124 1.73 7.36 19.29
CA PHE A 124 2.50 7.94 20.39
C PHE A 124 2.72 9.44 20.12
N LEU A 125 1.99 10.30 20.82
CA LEU A 125 2.06 11.75 20.65
C LEU A 125 2.44 12.44 21.97
N PRO A 126 3.30 13.47 21.95
CA PRO A 126 3.68 14.26 23.13
C PRO A 126 2.61 15.33 23.47
N SER A 127 1.34 14.95 23.52
CA SER A 127 0.20 15.79 23.88
C SER A 127 -0.85 14.97 24.60
N LEU A 128 -1.75 15.60 25.32
CA LEU A 128 -2.93 14.92 25.88
C LEU A 128 -3.87 14.50 24.73
N THR A 129 -4.03 13.20 24.51
CA THR A 129 -4.67 12.65 23.33
C THR A 129 -6.00 11.98 23.65
N TYR A 130 -7.02 12.27 22.85
CA TYR A 130 -8.35 11.65 22.94
C TYR A 130 -8.76 11.05 21.59
N ASN A 131 -9.19 9.80 21.61
CA ASN A 131 -9.75 9.11 20.46
C ASN A 131 -11.26 9.33 20.35
N ILE A 132 -11.71 9.78 19.21
CA ILE A 132 -13.11 10.13 18.95
C ILE A 132 -13.62 9.31 17.77
N VAL A 133 -14.41 8.30 18.02
CA VAL A 133 -15.03 7.49 16.94
C VAL A 133 -16.02 8.34 16.16
N GLY A 134 -15.82 8.47 14.86
CA GLY A 134 -16.59 9.34 13.96
C GLY A 134 -16.40 10.81 14.33
N GLY A 135 -15.16 11.17 14.62
CA GLY A 135 -14.76 12.50 15.07
C GLY A 135 -14.96 13.58 14.01
N ASP A 136 -14.82 13.24 12.74
CA ASP A 136 -15.07 14.10 11.58
C ASP A 136 -16.51 14.67 11.57
N GLY A 137 -17.47 13.90 12.07
CA GLY A 137 -18.85 14.35 12.27
C GLY A 137 -19.10 15.18 13.55
N LYS A 138 -18.19 15.15 14.54
CA LYS A 138 -18.43 15.67 15.90
C LYS A 138 -17.54 16.85 16.29
N SER A 139 -16.29 16.85 15.82
CA SER A 139 -15.23 17.79 16.19
C SER A 139 -14.89 18.69 15.02
N PHE A 140 -14.74 19.98 15.27
CA PHE A 140 -14.31 20.96 14.25
C PHE A 140 -12.88 20.71 13.81
N VAL A 141 -11.96 20.43 14.77
CA VAL A 141 -10.55 20.24 14.45
C VAL A 141 -10.31 18.91 13.71
N ILE A 142 -11.04 17.83 14.04
CA ILE A 142 -10.95 16.56 13.31
C ILE A 142 -11.55 16.71 11.91
N ALA A 143 -12.72 17.34 11.76
CA ALA A 143 -13.33 17.60 10.46
C ALA A 143 -12.40 18.41 9.54
N SER A 144 -11.70 19.41 10.10
CA SER A 144 -10.69 20.17 9.38
C SER A 144 -9.52 19.28 8.90
N ALA A 145 -9.00 18.40 9.76
CA ALA A 145 -7.95 17.45 9.42
C ALA A 145 -8.42 16.46 8.34
N SER A 146 -9.64 15.96 8.43
CA SER A 146 -10.27 15.07 7.44
C SER A 146 -10.29 15.68 6.05
N ILE A 147 -10.72 16.95 5.92
CA ILE A 147 -10.72 17.68 4.66
C ILE A 147 -9.30 17.80 4.10
N VAL A 148 -8.34 18.19 4.94
CA VAL A 148 -6.93 18.36 4.52
C VAL A 148 -6.34 17.02 4.05
N ALA A 149 -6.48 15.96 4.81
CA ALA A 149 -5.99 14.64 4.44
C ALA A 149 -6.61 14.15 3.12
N LYS A 150 -7.92 14.34 2.96
CA LYS A 150 -8.66 13.92 1.77
C LYS A 150 -8.24 14.70 0.53
N VAL A 151 -8.12 16.02 0.59
CA VAL A 151 -7.70 16.85 -0.55
C VAL A 151 -6.28 16.50 -0.98
N VAL A 152 -5.34 16.42 -0.05
CA VAL A 152 -3.95 16.08 -0.38
C VAL A 152 -3.88 14.69 -1.02
N ARG A 153 -4.57 13.70 -0.46
CA ARG A 153 -4.59 12.37 -1.04
C ARG A 153 -5.21 12.33 -2.43
N ASP A 154 -6.33 13.02 -2.65
CA ASP A 154 -7.01 13.06 -3.93
C ASP A 154 -6.13 13.72 -5.01
N ARG A 155 -5.33 14.75 -4.66
CA ARG A 155 -4.32 15.37 -5.53
C ARG A 155 -3.18 14.39 -5.87
N ILE A 156 -2.73 13.57 -4.92
CA ILE A 156 -1.73 12.52 -5.17
C ILE A 156 -2.29 11.48 -6.17
N MET A 157 -3.53 11.03 -5.96
CA MET A 157 -4.15 10.05 -6.84
C MET A 157 -4.40 10.60 -8.26
N ALA A 158 -4.71 11.89 -8.38
CA ALA A 158 -4.82 12.55 -9.69
C ALA A 158 -3.46 12.62 -10.43
N LYS A 159 -2.34 12.77 -9.71
CA LYS A 159 -1.00 12.66 -10.33
C LYS A 159 -0.72 11.23 -10.79
N TYR A 160 -1.07 10.22 -9.97
CA TYR A 160 -0.90 8.82 -10.36
C TYR A 160 -1.76 8.41 -11.56
N ASP A 161 -2.91 9.02 -11.76
CA ASP A 161 -3.75 8.77 -12.95
C ASP A 161 -3.02 9.12 -14.28
N ARG A 162 -2.15 10.15 -14.24
CA ARG A 162 -1.31 10.53 -15.37
C ARG A 162 -0.13 9.57 -15.60
N VAL A 163 0.43 9.02 -14.51
CA VAL A 163 1.56 8.10 -14.57
C VAL A 163 1.11 6.68 -14.96
N PHE A 164 -0.06 6.29 -14.52
CA PHE A 164 -0.66 4.97 -14.77
C PHE A 164 -2.03 5.14 -15.45
N PRO A 165 -2.07 5.49 -16.73
CA PRO A 165 -3.33 5.68 -17.43
C PRO A 165 -4.14 4.38 -17.54
N GLY A 166 -5.45 4.49 -17.57
CA GLY A 166 -6.37 3.36 -17.70
C GLY A 166 -6.90 2.79 -16.37
N TYR A 167 -6.31 3.12 -15.23
CA TYR A 167 -6.80 2.66 -13.91
C TYR A 167 -7.89 3.58 -13.33
N GLY A 168 -8.08 4.78 -13.86
CA GLY A 168 -9.10 5.73 -13.39
C GLY A 168 -8.85 6.29 -11.99
N PHE A 169 -7.59 6.43 -11.56
CA PHE A 169 -7.23 6.88 -10.21
C PHE A 169 -7.72 8.29 -9.88
N SER A 170 -7.92 9.14 -10.87
CA SER A 170 -8.53 10.46 -10.68
C SER A 170 -10.01 10.40 -10.26
N ARG A 171 -10.71 9.31 -10.63
CA ARG A 171 -12.12 9.08 -10.26
C ARG A 171 -12.24 8.19 -9.03
N ASN A 172 -11.72 6.97 -9.09
CA ASN A 172 -11.87 5.96 -8.04
C ASN A 172 -10.95 6.18 -6.82
N LYS A 173 -9.97 7.07 -6.91
CA LYS A 173 -9.00 7.37 -5.85
C LYS A 173 -8.26 6.14 -5.29
N GLY A 174 -8.13 5.09 -6.12
CA GLY A 174 -7.51 3.83 -5.77
C GLY A 174 -8.39 2.88 -4.95
N TYR A 175 -9.66 3.22 -4.70
CA TYR A 175 -10.60 2.31 -4.05
C TYR A 175 -11.06 1.20 -5.01
N GLY A 176 -11.48 0.04 -4.45
CA GLY A 176 -11.88 -1.16 -5.19
C GLY A 176 -13.24 -1.01 -5.89
N THR A 177 -13.42 0.01 -6.70
CA THR A 177 -14.59 0.15 -7.56
C THR A 177 -14.56 -0.89 -8.69
N SER A 178 -15.71 -1.20 -9.27
CA SER A 178 -15.80 -2.12 -10.42
C SER A 178 -14.86 -1.70 -11.58
N GLU A 179 -14.73 -0.39 -11.84
CA GLU A 179 -13.80 0.15 -12.84
C GLU A 179 -12.35 -0.19 -12.49
N HIS A 180 -11.94 0.03 -11.23
CA HIS A 180 -10.57 -0.24 -10.79
C HIS A 180 -10.24 -1.73 -10.82
N LEU A 181 -11.15 -2.59 -10.37
CA LEU A 181 -10.96 -4.05 -10.41
C LEU A 181 -10.81 -4.57 -11.85
N LYS A 182 -11.64 -4.09 -12.79
CA LYS A 182 -11.49 -4.42 -14.21
C LYS A 182 -10.15 -3.91 -14.79
N ALA A 183 -9.70 -2.74 -14.35
CA ALA A 183 -8.40 -2.22 -14.78
C ALA A 183 -7.23 -3.09 -14.24
N ILE A 184 -7.30 -3.54 -12.99
CA ILE A 184 -6.33 -4.48 -12.42
C ILE A 184 -6.34 -5.82 -13.20
N GLU A 185 -7.51 -6.33 -13.56
CA GLU A 185 -7.62 -7.55 -14.35
C GLU A 185 -7.02 -7.38 -15.75
N ARG A 186 -7.27 -6.24 -16.40
CA ARG A 186 -6.82 -5.97 -17.77
C ARG A 186 -5.34 -5.60 -17.88
N PHE A 187 -4.84 -4.77 -16.96
CA PHE A 187 -3.50 -4.17 -17.05
C PHE A 187 -2.52 -4.70 -15.99
N GLY A 188 -3.00 -5.59 -15.09
CA GLY A 188 -2.21 -6.07 -13.95
C GLY A 188 -2.10 -5.06 -12.82
N VAL A 189 -1.16 -5.30 -11.91
CA VAL A 189 -0.89 -4.43 -10.77
C VAL A 189 0.31 -3.52 -11.07
N THR A 190 0.27 -2.29 -10.55
CA THR A 190 1.38 -1.33 -10.65
C THR A 190 2.14 -1.23 -9.33
N SER A 191 3.23 -0.47 -9.31
CA SER A 191 4.04 -0.21 -8.10
C SER A 191 3.28 0.50 -6.98
N ILE A 192 2.18 1.18 -7.30
CA ILE A 192 1.36 1.87 -6.30
C ILE A 192 0.21 1.03 -5.74
N HIS A 193 0.01 -0.20 -6.20
CA HIS A 193 -0.97 -1.10 -5.61
C HIS A 193 -0.46 -1.73 -4.32
N ARG A 194 -1.36 -1.92 -3.37
CA ARG A 194 -1.08 -2.59 -2.08
C ARG A 194 -1.19 -4.09 -2.27
N LYS A 195 -0.04 -4.72 -2.40
CA LYS A 195 0.08 -6.14 -2.78
C LYS A 195 -0.48 -7.12 -1.74
N SER A 196 -0.61 -6.69 -0.49
CA SER A 196 -1.20 -7.46 0.61
C SER A 196 -2.72 -7.41 0.66
N TYR A 197 -3.37 -6.53 -0.11
CA TYR A 197 -4.84 -6.41 -0.13
C TYR A 197 -5.47 -7.48 -1.04
N MET A 198 -6.53 -8.17 -0.56
CA MET A 198 -7.08 -9.37 -1.17
C MET A 198 -7.31 -9.29 -2.69
N PRO A 199 -8.04 -8.33 -3.26
CA PRO A 199 -8.25 -8.30 -4.71
C PRO A 199 -6.95 -8.16 -5.51
N VAL A 200 -5.96 -7.42 -4.99
CA VAL A 200 -4.64 -7.25 -5.62
C VAL A 200 -3.79 -8.51 -5.46
N TYR A 201 -3.82 -9.12 -4.29
CA TYR A 201 -3.14 -10.38 -4.00
C TYR A 201 -3.63 -11.53 -4.89
N GLU A 202 -4.94 -11.70 -5.02
CA GLU A 202 -5.55 -12.74 -5.86
C GLU A 202 -5.21 -12.57 -7.35
N ASN A 203 -5.27 -11.34 -7.88
CA ASN A 203 -4.87 -11.07 -9.26
C ASN A 203 -3.41 -11.46 -9.50
N ARG A 204 -2.51 -11.09 -8.61
CA ARG A 204 -1.08 -11.45 -8.69
C ARG A 204 -0.88 -12.96 -8.65
N ARG A 205 -1.59 -13.67 -7.78
CA ARG A 205 -1.52 -15.13 -7.67
C ARG A 205 -2.01 -15.81 -8.94
N LYS A 206 -3.13 -15.34 -9.51
CA LYS A 206 -3.65 -15.85 -10.79
C LYS A 206 -2.67 -15.67 -11.93
N ILE A 207 -2.06 -14.48 -12.05
CA ILE A 207 -1.04 -14.20 -13.07
C ILE A 207 0.19 -15.09 -12.83
N GLY A 208 0.66 -15.22 -11.60
CA GLY A 208 1.78 -16.10 -11.25
C GLY A 208 1.52 -17.55 -11.70
N SER A 209 0.36 -18.09 -11.38
CA SER A 209 -0.01 -19.46 -11.78
C SER A 209 -0.03 -19.64 -13.30
N ILE A 210 -0.57 -18.67 -14.06
CA ILE A 210 -0.57 -18.73 -15.54
C ILE A 210 0.86 -18.73 -16.10
N LEU A 211 1.76 -17.90 -15.54
CA LEU A 211 3.14 -17.85 -15.97
C LEU A 211 3.88 -19.17 -15.66
N GLU A 212 3.63 -19.73 -14.48
CA GLU A 212 4.19 -21.05 -14.11
C GLU A 212 3.71 -22.16 -15.05
N ASP A 213 2.40 -22.13 -15.43
CA ASP A 213 1.85 -23.09 -16.41
C ASP A 213 2.56 -22.98 -17.76
N LEU A 214 2.74 -21.78 -18.29
CA LEU A 214 3.46 -21.53 -19.54
C LEU A 214 4.93 -21.97 -19.46
N VAL A 215 5.59 -21.74 -18.33
CA VAL A 215 6.98 -22.19 -18.12
C VAL A 215 7.04 -23.73 -18.03
N CYS A 216 6.09 -24.38 -17.37
CA CYS A 216 6.02 -25.84 -17.36
C CYS A 216 5.88 -26.44 -18.76
N GLU A 217 5.01 -25.88 -19.61
CA GLU A 217 4.89 -26.28 -21.02
C GLU A 217 6.22 -26.11 -21.77
N GLN A 218 6.83 -24.90 -21.66
CA GLN A 218 8.08 -24.59 -22.33
C GLN A 218 9.26 -25.49 -21.87
N LEU A 219 9.32 -25.84 -20.58
CA LEU A 219 10.33 -26.76 -20.05
C LEU A 219 10.08 -28.19 -20.56
N SER A 220 8.80 -28.63 -20.58
CA SER A 220 8.44 -29.95 -21.10
C SER A 220 8.81 -30.11 -22.57
N ASP A 221 8.56 -29.11 -23.41
CA ASP A 221 8.96 -29.07 -24.83
C ASP A 221 10.49 -29.18 -25.02
N ARG A 222 11.26 -28.73 -24.01
CA ARG A 222 12.71 -28.84 -23.97
C ARG A 222 13.23 -30.14 -23.34
N GLY A 223 12.33 -31.08 -23.05
CA GLY A 223 12.66 -32.41 -22.51
C GLY A 223 12.85 -32.47 -20.99
N PHE A 224 12.39 -31.44 -20.25
CA PHE A 224 12.35 -31.50 -18.80
C PHE A 224 11.11 -32.26 -18.34
N ARG A 225 11.24 -33.08 -17.31
CA ARG A 225 10.11 -33.69 -16.59
C ARG A 225 9.79 -32.85 -15.38
N ILE A 226 8.58 -32.32 -15.29
CA ILE A 226 8.12 -31.59 -14.11
C ILE A 226 7.93 -32.58 -12.96
N VAL A 227 8.63 -32.34 -11.83
CA VAL A 227 8.64 -33.21 -10.64
C VAL A 227 7.67 -32.71 -9.59
N ASP A 228 7.67 -31.39 -9.31
CA ASP A 228 6.82 -30.78 -8.31
C ASP A 228 6.58 -29.30 -8.65
N ARG A 229 5.55 -28.69 -8.06
CA ARG A 229 5.21 -27.28 -8.27
C ARG A 229 4.77 -26.64 -6.95
N ASN A 230 5.03 -25.35 -6.81
CA ASN A 230 4.59 -24.57 -5.65
C ASN A 230 5.00 -25.21 -4.32
N PHE A 231 6.28 -25.60 -4.20
CA PHE A 231 6.79 -26.23 -2.98
C PHE A 231 6.99 -25.20 -1.88
N TYR A 232 6.06 -25.16 -0.92
CA TYR A 232 6.07 -24.21 0.17
C TYR A 232 6.95 -24.63 1.34
N THR A 233 7.75 -23.68 1.83
CA THR A 233 8.55 -23.83 3.04
C THR A 233 8.42 -22.61 3.95
N ARG A 234 8.91 -22.71 5.18
CA ARG A 234 9.04 -21.54 6.08
C ARG A 234 10.02 -20.47 5.56
N PHE A 235 10.82 -20.76 4.57
CA PHE A 235 11.79 -19.85 3.97
C PHE A 235 11.27 -19.18 2.69
N GLY A 236 10.21 -19.70 2.11
CA GLY A 236 9.61 -19.25 0.87
C GLY A 236 9.14 -20.42 0.02
N GLU A 237 8.79 -20.12 -1.20
CA GLU A 237 8.25 -21.02 -2.21
C GLU A 237 9.30 -21.29 -3.29
N ILE A 238 9.27 -22.50 -3.86
CA ILE A 238 9.92 -22.86 -5.11
C ILE A 238 8.83 -23.04 -6.15
N ASP A 239 8.86 -22.26 -7.21
CA ASP A 239 7.75 -22.18 -8.17
C ASP A 239 7.60 -23.51 -8.95
N ILE A 240 8.73 -24.05 -9.51
CA ILE A 240 8.74 -25.31 -10.25
C ILE A 240 9.99 -26.11 -9.87
N ILE A 241 9.83 -27.43 -9.76
CA ILE A 241 10.94 -28.40 -9.65
C ILE A 241 10.84 -29.33 -10.85
N ALA A 242 11.90 -29.39 -11.65
CA ALA A 242 11.99 -30.19 -12.85
C ALA A 242 13.21 -31.10 -12.84
N GLU A 243 13.24 -32.08 -13.71
CA GLU A 243 14.36 -33.01 -13.89
C GLU A 243 14.69 -33.18 -15.38
N LYS A 244 15.97 -33.15 -15.74
CA LYS A 244 16.44 -33.49 -17.06
C LYS A 244 17.84 -34.13 -16.94
N ASP A 245 18.06 -35.20 -17.68
CA ASP A 245 19.33 -35.93 -17.76
C ASP A 245 19.89 -36.33 -16.38
N GLY A 246 19.03 -36.66 -15.44
CA GLY A 246 19.39 -37.03 -14.07
C GLY A 246 19.68 -35.86 -13.12
N VAL A 247 19.65 -34.61 -13.57
CA VAL A 247 19.85 -33.40 -12.78
C VAL A 247 18.51 -32.80 -12.37
N LEU A 248 18.43 -32.33 -11.12
CA LEU A 248 17.24 -31.56 -10.62
C LEU A 248 17.43 -30.08 -10.93
N TYR A 249 16.35 -29.43 -11.33
CA TYR A 249 16.32 -28.00 -11.60
C TYR A 249 15.26 -27.33 -10.70
N PHE A 250 15.71 -26.33 -9.93
CA PHE A 250 14.84 -25.49 -9.10
C PHE A 250 14.61 -24.17 -9.82
N VAL A 251 13.37 -23.92 -10.21
CA VAL A 251 13.01 -22.85 -11.14
C VAL A 251 12.25 -21.74 -10.40
N GLU A 252 12.69 -20.50 -10.61
CA GLU A 252 12.01 -19.27 -10.21
C GLU A 252 11.45 -18.61 -11.47
N VAL A 253 10.16 -18.27 -11.46
CA VAL A 253 9.44 -17.69 -12.60
C VAL A 253 9.14 -16.22 -12.35
N ARG A 254 9.39 -15.37 -13.36
CA ARG A 254 9.04 -13.94 -13.32
C ARG A 254 8.42 -13.49 -14.64
N GLY A 255 7.29 -12.76 -14.52
CA GLY A 255 6.74 -12.02 -15.66
C GLY A 255 7.29 -10.61 -15.73
N SER A 256 7.65 -10.18 -16.94
CA SER A 256 8.13 -8.83 -17.22
C SER A 256 7.65 -8.30 -18.56
N LYS A 257 7.73 -6.97 -18.73
CA LYS A 257 7.51 -6.28 -20.02
C LYS A 257 8.83 -6.03 -20.78
N SER A 258 9.96 -6.28 -20.16
CA SER A 258 11.29 -6.14 -20.73
C SER A 258 12.20 -7.22 -20.15
N SER A 259 13.33 -7.53 -20.86
CA SER A 259 14.36 -8.42 -20.33
C SER A 259 14.78 -8.01 -18.91
N ILE A 260 14.85 -8.96 -18.00
CA ILE A 260 15.24 -8.73 -16.60
C ILE A 260 16.39 -9.66 -16.28
N ASP A 261 17.56 -9.09 -15.98
CA ASP A 261 18.67 -9.83 -15.39
C ASP A 261 18.28 -10.33 -13.99
N PRO A 262 18.50 -11.61 -13.64
CA PRO A 262 18.33 -12.14 -12.29
C PRO A 262 19.04 -11.31 -11.22
N ALA A 263 20.21 -10.75 -11.52
CA ALA A 263 20.97 -9.91 -10.61
C ALA A 263 20.20 -8.66 -10.18
N ASP A 264 19.41 -8.06 -11.09
CA ASP A 264 18.62 -6.85 -10.82
C ASP A 264 17.27 -7.14 -10.16
N SER A 265 16.73 -8.35 -10.35
CA SER A 265 15.37 -8.70 -9.97
C SER A 265 15.25 -9.49 -8.68
N ILE A 266 16.30 -10.21 -8.27
CA ILE A 266 16.28 -11.09 -7.11
C ILE A 266 17.18 -10.57 -6.00
N THR A 267 16.56 -10.15 -4.89
CA THR A 267 17.30 -9.66 -3.73
C THR A 267 18.16 -10.75 -3.10
N TYR A 268 19.30 -10.38 -2.51
CA TYR A 268 20.16 -11.27 -1.73
C TYR A 268 19.38 -12.09 -0.70
N LYS A 269 18.41 -11.47 -0.01
CA LYS A 269 17.53 -12.17 0.92
C LYS A 269 16.74 -13.29 0.25
N LYS A 270 16.23 -13.07 -0.97
CA LYS A 270 15.49 -14.09 -1.71
C LYS A 270 16.39 -15.22 -2.17
N LYS A 271 17.57 -14.95 -2.73
CA LYS A 271 18.57 -15.96 -3.09
C LYS A 271 18.90 -16.85 -1.89
N ARG A 272 19.23 -16.25 -0.73
CA ARG A 272 19.50 -16.97 0.51
C ARG A 272 18.34 -17.85 0.98
N ASN A 273 17.12 -17.36 0.88
CA ASN A 273 15.92 -18.10 1.29
C ASN A 273 15.65 -19.27 0.34
N LEU A 274 15.86 -19.08 -0.96
CA LEU A 274 15.72 -20.13 -1.98
C LEU A 274 16.75 -21.24 -1.74
N LYS A 275 18.03 -20.93 -1.47
CA LYS A 275 19.05 -21.92 -1.05
C LYS A 275 18.56 -22.77 0.12
N LYS A 276 17.93 -22.17 1.13
CA LYS A 276 17.36 -22.90 2.29
C LYS A 276 16.13 -23.76 1.94
N ALA A 277 15.29 -23.27 1.03
CA ALA A 277 14.12 -24.03 0.57
C ALA A 277 14.55 -25.26 -0.24
N ILE A 278 15.55 -25.13 -1.11
CA ILE A 278 16.17 -26.22 -1.88
C ILE A 278 16.75 -27.27 -0.92
N ALA A 279 17.57 -26.86 0.03
CA ALA A 279 18.15 -27.77 1.02
C ALA A 279 17.07 -28.55 1.80
N LEU A 280 15.97 -27.90 2.14
CA LEU A 280 14.85 -28.55 2.81
C LEU A 280 14.10 -29.54 1.90
N TYR A 281 13.94 -29.21 0.61
CA TYR A 281 13.37 -30.14 -0.37
C TYR A 281 14.21 -31.39 -0.53
N LEU A 282 15.51 -31.23 -0.79
CA LEU A 282 16.48 -32.34 -0.93
C LEU A 282 16.50 -33.23 0.32
N SER A 283 16.42 -32.62 1.50
CA SER A 283 16.35 -33.32 2.78
C SER A 283 15.07 -34.17 2.90
N LYS A 284 13.90 -33.57 2.68
CA LYS A 284 12.62 -34.26 2.76
C LYS A 284 12.46 -35.38 1.74
N SER A 285 12.99 -35.18 0.53
CA SER A 285 12.92 -36.15 -0.55
C SER A 285 14.03 -37.21 -0.51
N LYS A 286 14.92 -37.16 0.49
CA LYS A 286 16.08 -38.04 0.63
C LYS A 286 17.05 -38.01 -0.58
N LEU A 287 17.19 -36.85 -1.20
CA LEU A 287 17.97 -36.62 -2.41
C LEU A 287 19.27 -35.83 -2.14
N TYR A 288 19.89 -36.03 -0.98
CA TYR A 288 21.03 -35.25 -0.49
C TYR A 288 22.23 -35.18 -1.39
N GLN A 289 22.47 -36.22 -2.22
CA GLN A 289 23.62 -36.32 -3.10
C GLN A 289 23.26 -36.07 -4.56
N ARG A 290 22.01 -35.68 -4.82
CA ARG A 290 21.57 -35.44 -6.20
C ARG A 290 22.14 -34.13 -6.72
N GLU A 291 22.71 -34.16 -7.91
CA GLU A 291 23.13 -32.95 -8.62
C GLU A 291 21.89 -32.07 -8.88
N TYR A 292 22.01 -30.77 -8.65
CA TYR A 292 20.94 -29.83 -8.95
C TYR A 292 21.49 -28.52 -9.50
N ARG A 293 20.68 -27.84 -10.27
CA ARG A 293 20.91 -26.50 -10.80
C ARG A 293 19.71 -25.58 -10.49
N THR A 294 19.90 -24.30 -10.69
CA THR A 294 18.85 -23.31 -10.52
C THR A 294 18.58 -22.60 -11.84
N LEU A 295 17.29 -22.42 -12.16
CA LEU A 295 16.86 -21.70 -13.35
C LEU A 295 16.06 -20.48 -12.93
N PHE A 296 16.40 -19.33 -13.49
CA PHE A 296 15.52 -18.16 -13.48
C PHE A 296 14.89 -18.03 -14.86
N VAL A 297 13.57 -18.02 -14.91
CA VAL A 297 12.83 -17.91 -16.17
C VAL A 297 12.07 -16.59 -16.18
N SER A 298 12.52 -15.67 -17.04
CA SER A 298 11.80 -14.43 -17.33
C SER A 298 10.84 -14.66 -18.48
N VAL A 299 9.55 -14.46 -18.22
CA VAL A 299 8.48 -14.53 -19.23
C VAL A 299 8.16 -13.12 -19.69
N LEU A 300 8.45 -12.81 -20.95
CA LEU A 300 8.27 -11.50 -21.55
C LEU A 300 6.92 -11.43 -22.27
N ASP A 301 6.08 -10.49 -21.86
CA ASP A 301 4.80 -10.19 -22.54
C ASP A 301 5.05 -9.20 -23.68
N SER A 302 5.16 -9.71 -24.91
CA SER A 302 5.29 -8.90 -26.12
C SER A 302 3.95 -8.49 -26.75
N GLY A 303 2.83 -8.82 -26.09
CA GLY A 303 1.47 -8.49 -26.58
C GLY A 303 0.93 -9.43 -27.68
N THR A 304 1.76 -10.29 -28.28
CA THR A 304 1.33 -11.27 -29.29
C THR A 304 1.56 -12.70 -28.87
N SER A 305 2.76 -13.02 -28.39
CA SER A 305 3.13 -14.32 -27.85
C SER A 305 4.19 -14.12 -26.77
N PRO A 306 4.11 -14.83 -25.62
CA PRO A 306 5.14 -14.75 -24.60
C PRO A 306 6.48 -15.28 -25.15
N SER A 307 7.57 -14.59 -24.84
CA SER A 307 8.93 -15.10 -25.05
C SER A 307 9.58 -15.41 -23.71
N PHE A 308 10.57 -16.32 -23.72
CA PHE A 308 11.17 -16.86 -22.52
C PHE A 308 12.68 -16.64 -22.55
N GLU A 309 13.21 -16.03 -21.52
CA GLU A 309 14.65 -15.96 -21.25
C GLU A 309 14.97 -16.84 -20.05
N ILE A 310 15.94 -17.72 -20.19
CA ILE A 310 16.34 -18.68 -19.16
C ILE A 310 17.78 -18.40 -18.77
N PHE A 311 17.99 -18.21 -17.46
CA PHE A 311 19.29 -17.99 -16.86
C PHE A 311 19.57 -19.15 -15.90
N GLU A 312 20.67 -19.85 -16.12
CA GLU A 312 21.13 -20.97 -15.28
C GLU A 312 21.97 -20.46 -14.10
N ASP A 313 21.94 -21.22 -13.00
CA ASP A 313 22.77 -21.04 -11.80
C ASP A 313 22.76 -19.62 -11.20
N PHE A 314 21.62 -18.94 -11.33
CA PHE A 314 21.41 -17.53 -10.95
C PHE A 314 21.56 -17.25 -9.44
N ILE A 315 21.62 -18.27 -8.58
CA ILE A 315 21.84 -18.12 -7.13
C ILE A 315 23.29 -18.35 -6.71
N GLU A 316 24.15 -18.80 -7.61
CA GLU A 316 25.60 -18.85 -7.39
C GLU A 316 26.15 -17.43 -7.46
N ASP A 317 27.05 -17.10 -6.53
CA ASP A 317 27.68 -15.75 -6.44
C ASP A 317 28.88 -15.66 -7.38
#